data_23f80e3eda56ef0e04de08649a11dbf3
#
_entry.id   23f80e3eda56ef0e04de08649a11dbf3
#
_cell.length_a   1.000
_cell.length_b   1.000
_cell.length_c   1.000
_cell.angle_alpha   90.00
_cell.angle_beta   90.00
_cell.angle_gamma   90.00
#
_symmetry.space_group_name_H-M   'P 1'
#
loop_
_entity.id
_entity.type
_entity.pdbx_description
1 polymer ?
#
loop_
_entity_poly.entity_id
_entity_poly.type
_entity_poly.pdbx_seq_one_letter_code
_entity_poly.pdbx_strand_id
1 'polypeptide(L)'
;MTGVHLFRARNVMYFTQEEEDLADLLMKTGLKRNVARVLVYLAHNPEATSREIERGTDLRQPEVSLAMAAMIDQNWVENREIKAENKGRPVKIYRLSRPIGEITDSIEKEKREEANLQLSIIQQIRTYIQ
;
A
#
# COMPACT_ATOMS: atom_id res chain seq x y z
N MET A 1 20.75 8.52 -17.14
CA MET A 1 19.56 7.77 -16.80
C MET A 1 19.72 6.29 -16.93
N THR A 2 20.29 5.85 -18.03
CA THR A 2 20.43 4.43 -18.25
C THR A 2 21.25 3.75 -17.19
N GLY A 3 22.28 4.40 -16.67
CA GLY A 3 23.12 3.79 -15.64
C GLY A 3 22.37 3.49 -14.37
N VAL A 4 21.57 4.41 -13.95
CA VAL A 4 20.76 4.22 -12.74
C VAL A 4 19.74 3.10 -12.97
N HIS A 5 19.16 3.12 -14.14
CA HIS A 5 18.16 2.13 -14.49
C HIS A 5 18.76 0.72 -14.47
N LEU A 6 19.95 0.58 -15.03
CA LEU A 6 20.63 -0.70 -15.05
C LEU A 6 20.94 -1.21 -13.66
N PHE A 7 21.34 -0.33 -12.76
CA PHE A 7 21.60 -0.73 -11.39
C PHE A 7 20.37 -1.35 -10.77
N ARG A 8 19.23 -0.68 -10.90
CA ARG A 8 18.01 -1.18 -10.31
C ARG A 8 17.63 -2.52 -10.90
N ALA A 9 17.81 -2.67 -12.18
CA ALA A 9 17.42 -3.91 -12.84
C ALA A 9 18.23 -5.09 -12.37
N ARG A 10 19.44 -4.84 -11.88
CA ARG A 10 20.31 -5.96 -11.56
C ARG A 10 20.06 -6.58 -10.22
N ASN A 11 19.93 -5.81 -9.18
CA ASN A 11 19.81 -6.47 -7.89
C ASN A 11 19.26 -5.64 -6.77
N VAL A 12 19.17 -4.35 -6.91
CA VAL A 12 18.73 -3.52 -5.81
C VAL A 12 17.44 -2.82 -6.18
N MET A 13 16.45 -3.01 -5.33
CA MET A 13 15.12 -2.48 -5.56
C MET A 13 14.93 -1.28 -4.65
N TYR A 14 15.43 -0.15 -5.08
CA TYR A 14 15.22 1.08 -4.35
C TYR A 14 13.93 1.73 -4.81
N PHE A 15 13.26 2.39 -3.91
CA PHE A 15 12.23 3.33 -4.29
C PHE A 15 12.90 4.48 -5.03
N THR A 16 12.28 4.90 -6.12
CA THR A 16 12.70 6.13 -6.77
C THR A 16 12.22 7.31 -5.92
N GLN A 17 12.71 8.49 -6.25
CA GLN A 17 12.25 9.68 -5.54
C GLN A 17 10.74 9.86 -5.73
N GLU A 18 10.22 9.58 -6.92
CA GLU A 18 8.78 9.66 -7.16
C GLU A 18 8.01 8.69 -6.27
N GLU A 19 8.53 7.49 -6.10
CA GLU A 19 7.87 6.50 -5.25
C GLU A 19 7.90 6.92 -3.80
N GLU A 20 9.02 7.50 -3.35
CA GLU A 20 9.09 8.01 -1.98
C GLU A 20 8.09 9.14 -1.79
N ASP A 21 7.99 10.03 -2.77
CA ASP A 21 7.06 11.15 -2.70
C ASP A 21 5.62 10.65 -2.64
N LEU A 22 5.30 9.65 -3.45
CA LEU A 22 3.95 9.08 -3.45
C LEU A 22 3.63 8.43 -2.11
N ALA A 23 4.59 7.68 -1.56
CA ALA A 23 4.38 7.06 -0.25
C ALA A 23 4.15 8.12 0.82
N ASP A 24 4.91 9.22 0.77
CA ASP A 24 4.74 10.30 1.72
C ASP A 24 3.36 10.94 1.61
N LEU A 25 2.87 11.15 0.40
CA LEU A 25 1.54 11.70 0.19
C LEU A 25 0.47 10.77 0.74
N LEU A 26 0.62 9.47 0.51
CA LEU A 26 -0.32 8.50 1.04
C LEU A 26 -0.32 8.52 2.56
N MET A 27 0.84 8.67 3.17
CA MET A 27 0.93 8.77 4.62
C MET A 27 0.19 10.01 5.14
N LYS A 28 0.21 11.09 4.37
CA LYS A 28 -0.50 12.31 4.77
C LYS A 28 -2.00 12.14 4.80
N THR A 29 -2.53 11.13 4.10
CA THR A 29 -3.95 10.83 4.20
C THR A 29 -4.29 10.01 5.44
N GLY A 30 -3.29 9.61 6.20
CA GLY A 30 -3.49 8.83 7.40
C GLY A 30 -3.09 7.38 7.29
N LEU A 31 -2.61 6.94 6.14
CA LEU A 31 -2.13 5.58 5.99
C LEU A 31 -0.83 5.39 6.76
N LYS A 32 -0.69 4.23 7.36
CA LYS A 32 0.54 3.91 8.05
C LYS A 32 1.66 3.75 7.04
N ARG A 33 2.88 4.03 7.48
CA ARG A 33 4.05 3.99 6.62
C ARG A 33 4.18 2.65 5.91
N ASN A 34 3.99 1.56 6.64
CA ASN A 34 4.14 0.23 6.04
C ASN A 34 3.15 0.01 4.91
N VAL A 35 1.90 0.39 5.14
CA VAL A 35 0.84 0.25 4.15
C VAL A 35 1.15 1.11 2.92
N ALA A 36 1.55 2.36 3.15
CA ALA A 36 1.85 3.26 2.04
C ALA A 36 2.97 2.70 1.16
N ARG A 37 4.04 2.21 1.79
CA ARG A 37 5.17 1.71 1.03
C ARG A 37 4.83 0.44 0.26
N VAL A 38 4.09 -0.49 0.87
CA VAL A 38 3.69 -1.71 0.17
C VAL A 38 2.74 -1.38 -0.98
N LEU A 39 1.83 -0.44 -0.75
CA LEU A 39 0.89 -0.03 -1.79
C LEU A 39 1.63 0.53 -3.00
N VAL A 40 2.60 1.41 -2.77
CA VAL A 40 3.39 1.98 -3.86
C VAL A 40 4.17 0.88 -4.59
N TYR A 41 4.76 -0.04 -3.83
CA TYR A 41 5.52 -1.12 -4.44
C TYR A 41 4.65 -1.96 -5.37
N LEU A 42 3.47 -2.35 -4.89
CA LEU A 42 2.57 -3.19 -5.69
C LEU A 42 1.94 -2.43 -6.84
N ALA A 43 1.83 -1.13 -6.73
CA ALA A 43 1.34 -0.33 -7.85
C ALA A 43 2.33 -0.36 -9.03
N HIS A 44 3.61 -0.54 -8.75
CA HIS A 44 4.64 -0.57 -9.77
C HIS A 44 5.13 -1.97 -10.11
N ASN A 45 4.74 -2.95 -9.31
CA ASN A 45 5.16 -4.35 -9.49
C ASN A 45 3.91 -5.21 -9.42
N PRO A 46 3.40 -5.66 -10.56
CA PRO A 46 2.08 -6.29 -10.62
C PRO A 46 1.91 -7.50 -9.69
N GLU A 47 2.95 -8.27 -9.50
CA GLU A 47 2.91 -9.43 -8.61
C GLU A 47 4.23 -9.53 -7.88
N ALA A 48 4.16 -9.92 -6.63
CA ALA A 48 5.38 -10.05 -5.82
C ALA A 48 5.18 -11.00 -4.66
N THR A 49 6.25 -11.69 -4.32
CA THR A 49 6.27 -12.50 -3.10
C THR A 49 6.54 -11.59 -1.90
N SER A 50 6.28 -12.12 -0.71
CA SER A 50 6.62 -11.40 0.53
C SER A 50 8.08 -10.95 0.53
N ARG A 51 8.96 -11.84 0.12
CA ARG A 51 10.38 -11.54 0.16
C ARG A 51 10.74 -10.40 -0.80
N GLU A 52 10.14 -10.41 -1.98
CA GLU A 52 10.36 -9.32 -2.92
C GLU A 52 9.84 -8.00 -2.38
N ILE A 53 8.70 -8.05 -1.72
CA ILE A 53 8.12 -6.84 -1.12
C ILE A 53 9.03 -6.32 -0.01
N GLU A 54 9.55 -7.21 0.85
CA GLU A 54 10.47 -6.80 1.90
C GLU A 54 11.67 -6.08 1.32
N ARG A 55 12.25 -6.64 0.28
CA ARG A 55 13.42 -6.03 -0.34
C ARG A 55 13.09 -4.71 -1.01
N GLY A 56 11.99 -4.67 -1.74
CA GLY A 56 11.65 -3.48 -2.51
C GLY A 56 11.22 -2.32 -1.65
N THR A 57 10.65 -2.61 -0.48
CA THR A 57 10.15 -1.56 0.41
C THR A 57 11.07 -1.26 1.56
N ASP A 58 12.11 -2.07 1.75
CA ASP A 58 13.01 -1.96 2.89
C ASP A 58 12.26 -2.11 4.21
N LEU A 59 11.28 -3.00 4.21
CA LEU A 59 10.52 -3.33 5.41
C LEU A 59 10.89 -4.74 5.85
N ARG A 60 10.68 -5.01 7.13
CA ARG A 60 10.90 -6.33 7.68
C ARG A 60 9.66 -7.18 7.53
N GLN A 61 9.84 -8.48 7.62
CA GLN A 61 8.75 -9.43 7.43
C GLN A 61 7.54 -9.11 8.30
N PRO A 62 7.69 -8.83 9.61
CA PRO A 62 6.50 -8.52 10.41
C PRO A 62 5.78 -7.26 9.95
N GLU A 63 6.53 -6.28 9.46
CA GLU A 63 5.92 -5.03 8.96
C GLU A 63 5.14 -5.29 7.69
N VAL A 64 5.68 -6.14 6.80
CA VAL A 64 4.98 -6.50 5.58
C VAL A 64 3.71 -7.28 5.91
N SER A 65 3.79 -8.21 6.87
CA SER A 65 2.62 -8.98 7.28
C SER A 65 1.50 -8.10 7.80
N LEU A 66 1.83 -7.12 8.63
CA LEU A 66 0.83 -6.22 9.17
C LEU A 66 0.21 -5.38 8.08
N ALA A 67 1.04 -4.89 7.16
CA ALA A 67 0.52 -4.10 6.04
C ALA A 67 -0.41 -4.93 5.18
N MET A 68 -0.03 -6.18 4.90
CA MET A 68 -0.86 -7.05 4.08
C MET A 68 -2.20 -7.33 4.72
N ALA A 69 -2.20 -7.59 6.03
CA ALA A 69 -3.45 -7.85 6.73
C ALA A 69 -4.39 -6.65 6.60
N ALA A 70 -3.88 -5.45 6.79
CA ALA A 70 -4.69 -4.24 6.67
C ALA A 70 -5.22 -4.06 5.26
N MET A 71 -4.39 -4.33 4.26
CA MET A 71 -4.76 -4.11 2.87
C MET A 71 -5.73 -5.17 2.36
N ILE A 72 -5.60 -6.40 2.85
CA ILE A 72 -6.55 -7.46 2.53
C ILE A 72 -7.92 -7.10 3.12
N ASP A 73 -7.92 -6.60 4.34
CA ASP A 73 -9.15 -6.20 5.01
C ASP A 73 -9.88 -5.11 4.23
N GLN A 74 -9.16 -4.24 3.55
CA GLN A 74 -9.74 -3.18 2.75
C GLN A 74 -10.10 -3.63 1.33
N ASN A 75 -9.80 -4.86 0.98
CA ASN A 75 -9.96 -5.37 -0.37
C ASN A 75 -9.08 -4.64 -1.39
N TRP A 76 -7.90 -4.22 -0.94
CA TRP A 76 -6.93 -3.57 -1.81
C TRP A 76 -5.94 -4.55 -2.40
N VAL A 77 -5.71 -5.67 -1.71
CA VAL A 77 -4.70 -6.65 -2.09
C VAL A 77 -5.29 -8.04 -2.00
N GLU A 78 -4.87 -8.90 -2.88
CA GLU A 78 -5.23 -10.31 -2.83
C GLU A 78 -3.97 -11.13 -3.03
N ASN A 79 -4.07 -12.41 -2.72
CA ASN A 79 -2.94 -13.30 -2.92
C ASN A 79 -3.40 -14.62 -3.50
N ARG A 80 -2.44 -15.34 -4.07
CA ARG A 80 -2.66 -16.71 -4.48
C ARG A 80 -1.42 -17.49 -4.12
N GLU A 81 -1.58 -18.78 -4.00
CA GLU A 81 -0.45 -19.65 -3.67
C GLU A 81 0.01 -20.39 -4.90
N ILE A 82 1.32 -20.50 -5.02
CA ILE A 82 1.94 -21.26 -6.08
C ILE A 82 2.82 -22.30 -5.42
N LYS A 83 2.67 -23.55 -5.86
CA LYS A 83 3.53 -24.60 -5.33
C LYS A 83 4.92 -24.49 -5.92
N ALA A 84 5.91 -24.50 -5.06
CA ALA A 84 7.28 -24.57 -5.51
C ALA A 84 7.50 -25.94 -6.13
N GLU A 85 8.17 -25.97 -7.25
CA GLU A 85 8.31 -27.19 -8.02
C GLU A 85 8.90 -28.33 -7.24
N ASN A 86 9.93 -28.04 -6.48
CA ASN A 86 10.72 -29.10 -5.88
C ASN A 86 10.49 -29.29 -4.40
N LYS A 87 9.76 -28.38 -3.78
CA LYS A 87 9.72 -28.38 -2.33
C LYS A 87 8.36 -28.64 -1.75
N GLY A 88 7.34 -28.53 -2.52
CA GLY A 88 6.01 -28.71 -2.00
C GLY A 88 5.53 -27.60 -1.07
N ARG A 89 6.37 -26.65 -0.73
CA ARG A 89 5.98 -25.56 0.14
C ARG A 89 5.39 -24.43 -0.71
N PRO A 90 4.13 -24.07 -0.48
CA PRO A 90 3.52 -23.03 -1.31
C PRO A 90 4.12 -21.66 -1.02
N VAL A 91 4.16 -20.85 -2.05
CA VAL A 91 4.64 -19.48 -1.97
C VAL A 91 3.47 -18.57 -2.31
N LYS A 92 3.25 -17.54 -1.50
CA LYS A 92 2.18 -16.59 -1.77
C LYS A 92 2.68 -15.49 -2.69
N ILE A 93 1.84 -15.19 -3.66
CA ILE A 93 2.07 -14.09 -4.60
C ILE A 93 1.00 -13.05 -4.35
N TYR A 94 1.40 -11.82 -4.10
CA TYR A 94 0.48 -10.73 -3.80
C TYR A 94 0.34 -9.79 -4.98
N ARG A 95 -0.83 -9.20 -5.11
CA ARG A 95 -1.08 -8.19 -6.11
C ARG A 95 -2.20 -7.27 -5.65
N LEU A 96 -2.30 -6.09 -6.25
CA LEU A 96 -3.43 -5.22 -5.97
C LEU A 96 -4.70 -5.85 -6.54
N SER A 97 -5.76 -5.82 -5.74
CA SER A 97 -7.07 -6.32 -6.19
C SER A 97 -7.73 -5.38 -7.16
N ARG A 98 -7.35 -4.12 -7.10
CA ARG A 98 -7.94 -3.04 -7.87
C ARG A 98 -6.84 -2.08 -8.30
N PRO A 99 -7.03 -1.36 -9.41
CA PRO A 99 -6.03 -0.37 -9.82
C PRO A 99 -5.80 0.67 -8.73
N ILE A 100 -4.59 1.20 -8.69
CA ILE A 100 -4.24 2.18 -7.67
C ILE A 100 -5.17 3.40 -7.71
N GLY A 101 -5.67 3.74 -8.90
CA GLY A 101 -6.60 4.85 -9.04
C GLY A 101 -7.91 4.60 -8.30
N GLU A 102 -8.41 3.38 -8.35
CA GLU A 102 -9.63 3.03 -7.63
C GLU A 102 -9.40 3.01 -6.12
N ILE A 103 -8.22 2.55 -5.70
CA ILE A 103 -7.88 2.58 -4.29
C ILE A 103 -7.83 4.02 -3.82
N THR A 104 -7.25 4.90 -4.62
CA THR A 104 -7.21 6.32 -4.31
C THR A 104 -8.60 6.90 -4.19
N ASP A 105 -9.51 6.51 -5.09
CA ASP A 105 -10.90 6.96 -5.03
C ASP A 105 -11.56 6.53 -3.73
N SER A 106 -11.26 5.31 -3.26
CA SER A 106 -11.85 4.85 -2.01
C SER A 106 -11.29 5.61 -0.81
N ILE A 107 -10.04 6.00 -0.87
CA ILE A 107 -9.45 6.83 0.18
C ILE A 107 -10.13 8.20 0.19
N GLU A 108 -10.35 8.77 -0.98
CA GLU A 108 -11.03 10.05 -1.07
C GLU A 108 -12.43 9.98 -0.49
N LYS A 109 -13.17 8.93 -0.84
CA LYS A 109 -14.52 8.75 -0.32
C LYS A 109 -14.52 8.69 1.20
N GLU A 110 -13.60 7.94 1.76
CA GLU A 110 -13.50 7.82 3.21
C GLU A 110 -13.20 9.17 3.85
N LYS A 111 -12.31 9.95 3.25
CA LYS A 111 -11.97 11.26 3.79
C LYS A 111 -13.13 12.23 3.70
N ARG A 112 -13.90 12.16 2.63
CA ARG A 112 -15.11 13.00 2.53
C ARG A 112 -16.12 12.65 3.60
N GLU A 113 -16.31 11.35 3.84
CA GLU A 113 -17.26 10.91 4.85
C GLU A 113 -16.80 11.35 6.24
N GLU A 114 -15.51 11.25 6.53
CA GLU A 114 -14.97 11.72 7.79
C GLU A 114 -15.18 13.22 7.97
N ALA A 115 -14.91 13.99 6.91
CA ALA A 115 -15.07 15.43 6.96
C ALA A 115 -16.53 15.81 7.18
N ASN A 116 -17.44 15.15 6.48
CA ASN A 116 -18.87 15.41 6.60
C ASN A 116 -19.36 15.10 8.01
N LEU A 117 -18.88 14.02 8.58
CA LEU A 117 -19.23 13.66 9.95
C LEU A 117 -18.76 14.73 10.92
N GLN A 118 -17.52 15.19 10.77
CA GLN A 118 -16.97 16.21 11.66
C GLN A 118 -17.78 17.52 11.55
N LEU A 119 -18.15 17.90 10.33
CA LEU A 119 -18.95 19.10 10.14
C LEU A 119 -20.33 18.96 10.77
N SER A 120 -20.90 17.77 10.67
CA SER A 120 -22.19 17.49 11.28
C SER A 120 -22.11 17.63 12.80
N ILE A 121 -21.05 17.14 13.41
CA ILE A 121 -20.84 17.24 14.84
C ILE A 121 -20.73 18.71 15.25
N ILE A 122 -20.01 19.50 14.48
CA ILE A 122 -19.89 20.93 14.75
C ILE A 122 -21.25 21.59 14.73
N GLN A 123 -22.11 21.24 13.78
CA GLN A 123 -23.45 21.79 13.75
C GLN A 123 -24.26 21.41 14.98
N GLN A 124 -24.11 20.18 15.42
CA GLN A 124 -24.79 19.75 16.64
C GLN A 124 -24.32 20.57 17.84
N ILE A 125 -23.03 20.84 17.92
CA ILE A 125 -22.50 21.68 18.99
C ILE A 125 -23.18 23.05 18.96
N ARG A 126 -23.32 23.63 17.76
CA ARG A 126 -23.91 24.96 17.64
C ARG A 126 -25.35 24.99 18.15
N THR A 127 -26.11 23.91 17.94
CA THR A 127 -27.47 23.89 18.43
C THR A 127 -27.55 23.93 19.94
N TYR A 128 -26.52 23.43 20.63
CA TYR A 128 -26.54 23.46 22.09
C TYR A 128 -26.10 24.80 22.67
N ILE A 129 -25.29 25.55 21.95
CA ILE A 129 -24.76 26.80 22.51
C ILE A 129 -25.51 28.01 22.03
N GLN A 130 -26.50 27.81 21.21
CA GLN A 130 -27.41 28.92 20.83
C GLN A 130 -28.63 29.04 21.75
#